data_62d3dad0523a9bf4f2f47e6a3ad2f429
#
_entry.id   62d3dad0523a9bf4f2f47e6a3ad2f429
#
_cell.length_a   1.000
_cell.length_b   1.000
_cell.length_c   1.000
_cell.angle_alpha   90.00
_cell.angle_beta   90.00
_cell.angle_gamma   90.00
#
_symmetry.space_group_name_H-M   'P 1'
#
loop_
_entity.id
_entity.type
_entity.pdbx_description
1 polymer ?
#
loop_
_entity_poly.entity_id
_entity_poly.type
_entity_poly.pdbx_seq_one_letter_code
_entity_poly.pdbx_strand_id
1 'polypeptide(L)'
;MAISLKPEADKAGKHPSRRFGQRERKLLESVAAAIPFQVAKSGKSNFAGGSTTATITDAAVTAADVVIVQVQASTNAAHVVKSVPGTGSITVTLSADPGASTVLSYIVVRALA
;
A
#
# COMPACT_ATOMS: atom_id res chain seq x y z
N MET A 1 32.73 -27.66 -37.78
CA MET A 1 32.41 -27.64 -37.22
C MET A 1 31.96 -27.43 -36.56
N ALA A 2 31.84 -27.55 -36.64
CA ALA A 2 31.42 -27.44 -35.99
C ALA A 2 31.22 -27.21 -35.29
N ILE A 3 31.09 -27.02 -35.29
CA ILE A 3 31.00 -26.76 -34.60
C ILE A 3 30.67 -26.36 -33.85
N SER A 4 30.56 -26.29 -33.88
CA SER A 4 30.23 -26.03 -33.16
C SER A 4 29.89 -25.25 -32.76
N LEU A 5 29.59 -24.81 -32.90
CA LEU A 5 29.32 -24.18 -32.43
C LEU A 5 28.47 -24.06 -31.96
N LYS A 6 28.18 -24.33 -31.98
CA LYS A 6 27.54 -24.48 -31.38
C LYS A 6 27.40 -24.85 -30.60
N PRO A 7 27.22 -24.84 -30.45
CA PRO A 7 26.91 -25.32 -29.39
C PRO A 7 27.69 -24.87 -28.35
N GLU A 8 28.43 -24.37 -28.46
CA GLU A 8 29.05 -23.93 -27.55
C GLU A 8 28.47 -23.10 -26.90
N ALA A 9 27.77 -22.63 -27.48
CA ALA A 9 27.15 -21.78 -26.91
C ALA A 9 26.41 -22.30 -25.92
N ASP A 10 25.92 -23.08 -26.07
CA ASP A 10 25.21 -23.50 -25.15
C ASP A 10 25.85 -24.39 -24.47
N LYS A 11 26.75 -24.54 -24.71
CA LYS A 11 27.38 -25.25 -24.17
C LYS A 11 27.46 -25.00 -22.97
N ALA A 12 27.42 -25.36 -22.45
CA ALA A 12 27.58 -25.18 -21.28
C ALA A 12 26.43 -24.86 -20.57
N GLY A 13 25.40 -24.83 -21.11
CA GLY A 13 24.27 -24.60 -20.39
C GLY A 13 24.34 -23.50 -19.53
N LYS A 14 25.31 -22.80 -19.61
CA LYS A 14 25.35 -21.79 -18.88
C LYS A 14 24.77 -20.80 -19.50
N HIS A 15 23.53 -20.64 -19.49
CA HIS A 15 22.85 -19.59 -20.11
C HIS A 15 22.94 -18.35 -19.31
N PRO A 16 23.41 -17.26 -19.85
CA PRO A 16 23.45 -15.99 -19.11
C PRO A 16 22.11 -15.57 -18.60
N SER A 17 21.05 -15.89 -19.32
CA SER A 17 19.73 -15.48 -18.87
C SER A 17 19.32 -16.17 -17.59
N ARG A 18 19.74 -17.41 -17.39
CA ARG A 18 19.42 -18.08 -16.17
C ARG A 18 20.14 -17.46 -14.99
N ARG A 19 21.37 -17.13 -15.17
CA ARG A 19 22.13 -16.50 -14.14
C ARG A 19 21.58 -15.14 -13.80
N PHE A 20 21.15 -14.41 -14.82
CA PHE A 20 20.59 -13.11 -14.63
C PHE A 20 19.29 -13.17 -13.83
N GLY A 21 18.45 -14.15 -14.10
CA GLY A 21 17.22 -14.32 -13.36
C GLY A 21 17.44 -14.57 -11.87
N GLN A 22 18.47 -15.29 -11.52
CA GLN A 22 18.77 -15.53 -10.12
C GLN A 22 19.20 -14.26 -9.41
N ARG A 23 19.94 -13.40 -10.10
CA ARG A 23 20.34 -12.14 -9.52
C ARG A 23 19.16 -11.24 -9.27
N GLU A 24 18.25 -11.19 -10.21
CA GLU A 24 17.06 -10.38 -10.02
C GLU A 24 16.25 -10.84 -8.84
N ARG A 25 16.13 -12.14 -8.68
CA ARG A 25 15.38 -12.68 -7.57
C ARG A 25 16.00 -12.29 -6.24
N LYS A 26 17.30 -12.38 -6.12
CA LYS A 26 17.97 -11.99 -4.90
C LYS A 26 17.81 -10.51 -4.61
N LEU A 27 17.84 -9.68 -5.64
CA LEU A 27 17.69 -8.27 -5.46
C LEU A 27 16.30 -7.94 -4.95
N LEU A 28 15.27 -8.57 -5.50
CA LEU A 28 13.91 -8.35 -5.04
C LEU A 28 13.71 -8.78 -3.59
N GLU A 29 14.29 -9.89 -3.21
CA GLU A 29 14.22 -10.36 -1.84
C GLU A 29 14.88 -9.38 -0.89
N SER A 30 16.01 -8.83 -1.30
CA SER A 30 16.70 -7.84 -0.51
C SER A 30 15.88 -6.58 -0.29
N VAL A 31 15.25 -6.10 -1.35
CA VAL A 31 14.41 -4.91 -1.27
C VAL A 31 13.23 -5.16 -0.34
N ALA A 32 12.58 -6.30 -0.48
CA ALA A 32 11.44 -6.64 0.38
C ALA A 32 11.86 -6.70 1.84
N ALA A 33 13.02 -7.27 2.13
CA ALA A 33 13.51 -7.37 3.49
C ALA A 33 13.89 -6.03 4.09
N ALA A 34 14.18 -5.04 3.24
CA ALA A 34 14.58 -3.72 3.71
C ALA A 34 13.41 -2.81 3.99
N ILE A 35 12.20 -3.18 3.61
CA ILE A 35 11.02 -2.35 3.88
C ILE A 35 10.67 -2.42 5.36
N PRO A 36 10.71 -1.29 6.09
CA PRO A 36 10.53 -1.31 7.54
C PRO A 36 9.08 -1.27 8.00
N PHE A 37 8.12 -1.50 7.11
CA PHE A 37 6.71 -1.44 7.46
C PHE A 37 5.90 -2.42 6.61
N GLN A 38 4.66 -2.64 7.01
CA GLN A 38 3.73 -3.46 6.25
C GLN A 38 2.35 -2.81 6.28
N VAL A 39 1.53 -3.15 5.29
CA VAL A 39 0.14 -2.73 5.29
C VAL A 39 -0.60 -3.67 6.24
N ALA A 40 -1.09 -3.13 7.34
CA ALA A 40 -1.82 -3.93 8.33
C ALA A 40 -3.28 -4.11 7.93
N LYS A 41 -3.85 -3.11 7.24
CA LYS A 41 -5.24 -3.15 6.87
C LYS A 41 -5.49 -2.13 5.77
N SER A 42 -6.45 -2.39 4.92
CA SER A 42 -6.94 -1.41 3.97
C SER A 42 -8.44 -1.62 3.81
N GLY A 43 -9.13 -0.60 3.40
CA GLY A 43 -10.56 -0.72 3.22
C GLY A 43 -11.21 0.58 2.84
N LYS A 44 -12.53 0.55 2.90
CA LYS A 44 -13.36 1.70 2.60
C LYS A 44 -14.34 1.89 3.73
N SER A 45 -14.73 3.13 3.96
CA SER A 45 -15.70 3.47 4.98
C SER A 45 -16.67 4.48 4.40
N ASN A 46 -17.94 4.30 4.70
CA ASN A 46 -18.97 5.22 4.26
C ASN A 46 -19.15 6.30 5.31
N PHE A 47 -19.40 7.52 4.84
CA PHE A 47 -19.65 8.64 5.72
C PHE A 47 -20.87 9.38 5.19
N ALA A 48 -21.83 9.61 6.07
CA ALA A 48 -23.08 10.23 5.67
C ALA A 48 -22.99 11.73 5.48
N GLY A 49 -21.87 12.34 5.80
CA GLY A 49 -21.71 13.78 5.67
C GLY A 49 -22.30 14.53 6.85
N GLY A 50 -22.55 15.80 6.65
CA GLY A 50 -23.10 16.66 7.69
C GLY A 50 -22.06 17.23 8.63
N SER A 51 -20.80 16.98 8.39
CA SER A 51 -19.71 17.44 9.25
C SER A 51 -18.41 17.40 8.50
N THR A 52 -17.42 18.12 9.01
CA THR A 52 -16.05 18.03 8.47
C THR A 52 -15.22 17.01 9.22
N THR A 53 -15.79 16.32 10.19
CA THR A 53 -15.09 15.28 10.93
C THR A 53 -15.76 13.95 10.69
N ALA A 54 -14.99 12.97 10.25
CA ALA A 54 -15.48 11.61 10.02
C ALA A 54 -14.66 10.65 10.88
N THR A 55 -15.28 9.54 11.27
CA THR A 55 -14.61 8.52 12.04
C THR A 55 -14.69 7.21 11.29
N ILE A 56 -13.53 6.59 11.05
CA ILE A 56 -13.47 5.25 10.48
C ILE A 56 -13.25 4.28 11.63
N THR A 57 -14.19 3.35 11.80
CA THR A 57 -14.08 2.35 12.85
C THR A 57 -13.45 1.08 12.29
N ASP A 58 -12.33 0.67 12.84
CA ASP A 58 -11.64 -0.53 12.40
C ASP A 58 -10.82 -1.05 13.57
N ALA A 59 -11.18 -2.21 14.08
CA ALA A 59 -10.56 -2.76 15.28
C ALA A 59 -9.07 -3.06 15.11
N ALA A 60 -8.58 -3.15 13.88
CA ALA A 60 -7.18 -3.43 13.62
C ALA A 60 -6.29 -2.20 13.76
N VAL A 61 -6.85 -1.01 13.91
CA VAL A 61 -6.07 0.22 13.97
C VAL A 61 -5.61 0.46 15.40
N THR A 62 -4.37 0.92 15.54
CA THR A 62 -3.84 1.33 16.84
C THR A 62 -3.30 2.76 16.73
N ALA A 63 -3.13 3.41 17.88
CA ALA A 63 -2.65 4.77 17.90
C ALA A 63 -1.21 4.91 17.40
N ALA A 64 -0.47 3.83 17.36
CA ALA A 64 0.91 3.84 16.88
C ALA A 64 1.02 3.64 15.38
N ASP A 65 -0.07 3.35 14.70
CA ASP A 65 -0.04 3.11 13.26
C ASP A 65 0.04 4.41 12.49
N VAL A 66 0.44 4.29 11.22
CA VAL A 66 0.38 5.40 10.28
C VAL A 66 -0.79 5.11 9.35
N VAL A 67 -1.64 6.09 9.13
CA VAL A 67 -2.81 5.92 8.29
C VAL A 67 -2.78 6.90 7.13
N ILE A 68 -3.23 6.43 5.98
CA ILE A 68 -3.37 7.23 4.78
C ILE A 68 -4.84 7.13 4.40
N VAL A 69 -5.52 8.26 4.33
CA VAL A 69 -6.95 8.31 4.04
C VAL A 69 -7.19 9.28 2.91
N GLN A 70 -8.09 8.92 2.01
CA GLN A 70 -8.49 9.82 0.95
C GLN A 70 -9.98 9.74 0.73
N VAL A 71 -10.55 10.79 0.16
CA VAL A 71 -11.94 10.80 -0.27
C VAL A 71 -11.97 10.11 -1.62
N GLN A 72 -12.61 8.96 -1.68
CA GLN A 72 -12.74 8.22 -2.92
C GLN A 72 -13.93 8.71 -3.74
N ALA A 73 -15.01 9.05 -3.06
CA ALA A 73 -16.21 9.56 -3.71
C ALA A 73 -16.94 10.48 -2.73
N SER A 74 -17.52 11.54 -3.23
CA SER A 74 -18.29 12.45 -2.40
C SER A 74 -19.29 13.23 -3.26
N THR A 75 -20.32 13.75 -2.62
CA THR A 75 -21.29 14.60 -3.30
C THR A 75 -20.70 15.99 -3.54
N ASN A 76 -20.00 16.52 -2.55
CA ASN A 76 -19.39 17.84 -2.62
C ASN A 76 -17.89 17.71 -2.62
N ALA A 77 -17.21 18.71 -3.16
CA ALA A 77 -15.76 18.72 -3.19
C ALA A 77 -15.20 18.83 -1.78
N ALA A 78 -14.33 17.90 -1.43
CA ALA A 78 -13.69 17.90 -0.13
C ALA A 78 -12.44 17.04 -0.20
N HIS A 79 -11.46 17.33 0.65
CA HIS A 79 -10.26 16.51 0.73
C HIS A 79 -9.88 16.32 2.19
N VAL A 80 -9.04 15.34 2.45
CA VAL A 80 -8.59 15.05 3.80
C VAL A 80 -7.52 16.06 4.19
N VAL A 81 -7.77 16.76 5.30
CA VAL A 81 -6.80 17.71 5.85
C VAL A 81 -5.84 16.97 6.76
N LYS A 82 -6.37 16.08 7.59
CA LYS A 82 -5.52 15.24 8.44
C LYS A 82 -6.28 14.00 8.85
N SER A 83 -5.55 12.97 9.22
CA SER A 83 -6.12 11.75 9.75
C SER A 83 -5.30 11.32 10.94
N VAL A 84 -5.97 10.98 12.03
CA VAL A 84 -5.31 10.64 13.30
C VAL A 84 -5.77 9.25 13.71
N PRO A 85 -4.85 8.29 13.81
CA PRO A 85 -5.23 6.95 14.26
C PRO A 85 -5.41 6.92 15.77
N GLY A 86 -6.34 6.11 16.22
CA GLY A 86 -6.55 5.84 17.63
C GLY A 86 -6.76 4.36 17.81
N THR A 87 -7.10 3.95 19.00
CA THR A 87 -7.37 2.54 19.26
C THR A 87 -8.72 2.17 18.66
N GLY A 88 -8.67 1.41 17.57
CA GLY A 88 -9.88 0.94 16.92
C GLY A 88 -10.59 1.96 16.05
N SER A 89 -9.96 3.11 15.76
CA SER A 89 -10.61 4.10 14.92
C SER A 89 -9.60 5.07 14.31
N ILE A 90 -10.04 5.76 13.27
CA ILE A 90 -9.27 6.83 12.64
C ILE A 90 -10.16 8.05 12.60
N THR A 91 -9.70 9.16 13.15
CA THR A 91 -10.43 10.42 13.09
C THR A 91 -9.93 11.21 11.90
N VAL A 92 -10.81 11.52 10.97
CA VAL A 92 -10.48 12.17 9.71
C VAL A 92 -11.08 13.56 9.70
N THR A 93 -10.27 14.57 9.42
CA THR A 93 -10.72 15.94 9.28
C THR A 93 -10.73 16.30 7.81
N LEU A 94 -11.85 16.77 7.32
CA LEU A 94 -12.03 17.12 5.92
C LEU A 94 -12.06 18.63 5.74
N SER A 95 -11.75 19.08 4.53
CA SER A 95 -11.71 20.51 4.21
C SER A 95 -13.10 21.14 4.21
N ALA A 96 -14.13 20.33 3.97
CA ALA A 96 -15.52 20.80 3.91
C ALA A 96 -16.41 19.58 4.10
N ASP A 97 -17.71 19.84 4.31
CA ASP A 97 -18.69 18.77 4.41
C ASP A 97 -18.80 18.09 3.04
N PRO A 98 -18.48 16.80 2.94
CA PRO A 98 -18.42 16.13 1.64
C PRO A 98 -19.79 15.69 1.13
N GLY A 99 -20.82 15.74 1.97
CA GLY A 99 -22.18 15.36 1.56
C GLY A 99 -22.52 13.92 1.87
N ALA A 100 -23.72 13.52 1.46
CA ALA A 100 -24.37 12.33 1.97
C ALA A 100 -23.79 11.00 1.52
N SER A 101 -23.19 10.93 0.36
CA SER A 101 -22.73 9.64 -0.18
C SER A 101 -21.23 9.59 -0.28
N THR A 102 -20.57 9.84 0.81
CA THR A 102 -19.11 9.92 0.83
C THR A 102 -18.51 8.57 1.14
N VAL A 103 -17.47 8.21 0.38
CA VAL A 103 -16.69 7.01 0.60
C VAL A 103 -15.26 7.42 0.87
N LEU A 104 -14.74 6.99 2.00
CA LEU A 104 -13.35 7.22 2.36
C LEU A 104 -12.60 5.91 2.19
N SER A 105 -11.49 5.94 1.49
CA SER A 105 -10.61 4.77 1.41
C SER A 105 -9.40 5.00 2.27
N TYR A 106 -8.87 3.94 2.87
CA TYR A 106 -7.80 4.08 3.82
C TYR A 106 -6.85 2.90 3.79
N ILE A 107 -5.62 3.17 4.19
CA ILE A 107 -4.58 2.17 4.34
C ILE A 107 -3.94 2.41 5.69
N VAL A 108 -3.75 1.34 6.45
CA VAL A 108 -3.09 1.38 7.75
C VAL A 108 -1.72 0.73 7.59
N VAL A 109 -0.70 1.47 7.91
CA VAL A 109 0.69 1.03 7.77
C VAL A 109 1.30 0.90 9.16
N ARG A 110 1.98 -0.22 9.37
CA ARG A 110 2.55 -0.52 10.68
C ARG A 110 4.02 -0.88 10.52
N ALA A 111 4.84 -0.40 11.44
CA ALA A 111 6.23 -0.75 11.43
C ALA A 111 6.40 -2.25 11.70
N LEU A 112 7.37 -2.84 11.05
CA LEU A 112 7.73 -4.23 11.34
C LEU A 112 8.49 -4.26 12.64
N ALA A 113 8.14 -5.18 13.50
CA ALA A 113 8.74 -5.25 14.82
C ALA A 113 10.13 -5.86 14.76
#